data_24d8ab8ca22880bbb08bee8cef42a5eb
#
_entry.id   24d8ab8ca22880bbb08bee8cef42a5eb
#
_cell.length_a   1.000
_cell.length_b   1.000
_cell.length_c   1.000
_cell.angle_alpha   90.00
_cell.angle_beta   90.00
_cell.angle_gamma   90.00
#
_symmetry.space_group_name_H-M   'P 1'
#
loop_
_entity.id
_entity.type
_entity.pdbx_description
1 polymer ?
#
loop_
_entity_poly.entity_id
_entity_poly.type
_entity_poly.pdbx_seq_one_letter_code
_entity_poly.pdbx_strand_id
1 'polypeptide(L)'
;MGPLIFIDTSVFVAILASEADRAEFEVEIETAARRLTSSIVRLETAMVLASKLDMLPSAAEGQFEKFLMTADVEEIAIDKTIARRAVECFEKFGRGRHAARLNFADCLSYACAKAHDANLLYKGDDFNLTDVNAN
;
A
#
# COMPACT_ATOMS: atom_id res chain seq x y z
N MET A 1 3.86 15.53 -16.13
CA MET A 1 3.09 15.11 -14.94
C MET A 1 3.36 13.65 -14.64
N GLY A 2 3.48 13.30 -13.37
CA GLY A 2 3.70 11.92 -12.93
C GLY A 2 2.44 11.08 -12.92
N PRO A 3 2.57 9.80 -12.55
CA PRO A 3 1.42 8.87 -12.49
C PRO A 3 0.54 9.13 -11.27
N LEU A 4 -0.68 8.57 -11.31
CA LEU A 4 -1.51 8.37 -10.14
C LEU A 4 -1.05 7.08 -9.47
N ILE A 5 -0.70 7.12 -8.19
CA ILE A 5 -0.20 5.96 -7.46
C ILE A 5 -1.07 5.62 -6.25
N PHE A 6 -1.13 4.33 -5.92
CA PHE A 6 -1.63 3.86 -4.64
C PHE A 6 -0.43 3.30 -3.86
N ILE A 7 -0.28 3.73 -2.61
CA ILE A 7 0.89 3.38 -1.79
C ILE A 7 0.54 2.26 -0.84
N ASP A 8 1.25 1.13 -0.97
CA ASP A 8 1.07 -0.05 -0.12
C ASP A 8 1.78 0.14 1.22
N THR A 9 1.36 -0.64 2.22
CA THR A 9 1.99 -0.69 3.54
C THR A 9 3.51 -0.86 3.47
N SER A 10 3.99 -1.73 2.59
CA SER A 10 5.43 -2.02 2.48
C SER A 10 6.27 -0.78 2.22
N VAL A 11 5.73 0.18 1.48
CA VAL A 11 6.42 1.44 1.17
C VAL A 11 6.44 2.37 2.39
N PHE A 12 5.29 2.52 3.07
CA PHE A 12 5.24 3.34 4.29
C PHE A 12 6.20 2.80 5.34
N VAL A 13 6.27 1.48 5.50
CA VAL A 13 7.21 0.86 6.44
C VAL A 13 8.65 1.14 6.04
N ALA A 14 8.99 1.02 4.76
CA ALA A 14 10.34 1.31 4.27
C ALA A 14 10.75 2.75 4.61
N ILE A 15 9.85 3.70 4.44
CA ILE A 15 10.12 5.11 4.70
C ILE A 15 10.18 5.40 6.20
N LEU A 16 9.14 4.98 6.94
CA LEU A 16 9.01 5.33 8.36
C LEU A 16 9.96 4.56 9.27
N ALA A 17 10.40 3.38 8.85
CA ALA A 17 11.43 2.62 9.55
C ALA A 17 12.84 2.87 8.99
N SER A 18 12.99 3.81 8.08
CA SER A 18 14.28 4.20 7.48
C SER A 18 15.05 3.03 6.87
N GLU A 19 14.36 2.23 6.06
CA GLU A 19 15.00 1.12 5.34
C GLU A 19 15.88 1.62 4.20
N ALA A 20 16.73 0.75 3.66
CA ALA A 20 17.77 1.15 2.69
C ALA A 20 17.21 1.77 1.40
N ASP A 21 16.02 1.37 0.99
CA ASP A 21 15.36 1.85 -0.23
C ASP A 21 14.42 3.05 -0.02
N ARG A 22 14.45 3.63 1.18
CA ARG A 22 13.61 4.78 1.54
C ARG A 22 13.69 5.91 0.51
N ALA A 23 14.90 6.31 0.13
CA ALA A 23 15.09 7.46 -0.76
C ALA A 23 14.46 7.23 -2.14
N GLU A 24 14.52 6.01 -2.65
CA GLU A 24 13.92 5.65 -3.94
C GLU A 24 12.41 5.82 -3.90
N PHE A 25 11.77 5.34 -2.83
CA PHE A 25 10.32 5.48 -2.66
C PHE A 25 9.91 6.93 -2.45
N GLU A 26 10.68 7.71 -1.71
CA GLU A 26 10.39 9.13 -1.53
C GLU A 26 10.39 9.88 -2.85
N VAL A 27 11.31 9.57 -3.75
CA VAL A 27 11.34 10.17 -5.10
C VAL A 27 10.09 9.79 -5.89
N GLU A 28 9.69 8.52 -5.89
CA GLU A 28 8.51 8.07 -6.62
C GLU A 28 7.24 8.74 -6.09
N ILE A 29 7.12 8.90 -4.78
CA ILE A 29 5.98 9.58 -4.16
C ILE A 29 5.97 11.05 -4.55
N GLU A 30 7.13 11.70 -4.49
CA GLU A 30 7.26 13.13 -4.80
C GLU A 30 6.93 13.43 -6.27
N THR A 31 7.31 12.54 -7.18
CA THR A 31 7.07 12.75 -8.61
C THR A 31 5.68 12.35 -9.07
N ALA A 32 4.89 11.66 -8.25
CA ALA A 32 3.53 11.27 -8.61
C ALA A 32 2.62 12.50 -8.75
N ALA A 33 1.67 12.44 -9.70
CA ALA A 33 0.67 13.50 -9.87
C ALA A 33 -0.34 13.49 -8.72
N ARG A 34 -0.77 12.30 -8.29
CA ARG A 34 -1.65 12.09 -7.13
C ARG A 34 -1.22 10.84 -6.38
N ARG A 35 -1.46 10.87 -5.07
CA ARG A 35 -1.06 9.80 -4.14
C ARG A 35 -2.26 9.35 -3.36
N LEU A 36 -2.53 8.04 -3.40
CA LEU A 36 -3.66 7.43 -2.71
C LEU A 36 -3.16 6.37 -1.72
N THR A 37 -3.90 6.16 -0.66
CA THR A 37 -3.75 5.01 0.24
C THR A 37 -5.12 4.67 0.82
N SER A 38 -5.19 3.77 1.81
CA SER A 38 -6.46 3.37 2.41
C SER A 38 -6.36 3.23 3.92
N SER A 39 -7.51 3.13 4.58
CA SER A 39 -7.57 2.92 6.03
C SER A 39 -7.06 1.54 6.46
N ILE A 40 -7.08 0.55 5.58
CA ILE A 40 -6.48 -0.74 5.87
C ILE A 40 -4.95 -0.64 5.89
N VAL A 41 -4.39 0.15 4.97
CA VAL A 41 -2.95 0.45 4.99
C VAL A 41 -2.58 1.19 6.28
N ARG A 42 -3.43 2.11 6.75
CA ARG A 42 -3.23 2.79 8.03
C ARG A 42 -3.08 1.79 9.17
N LEU A 43 -4.02 0.86 9.29
CA LEU A 43 -3.99 -0.14 10.37
C LEU A 43 -2.77 -1.05 10.23
N GLU A 44 -2.54 -1.59 9.05
CA GLU A 44 -1.41 -2.50 8.84
C GLU A 44 -0.07 -1.83 9.10
N THR A 45 0.10 -0.60 8.63
CA THR A 45 1.32 0.17 8.88
C THR A 45 1.55 0.39 10.37
N ALA A 46 0.49 0.78 11.10
CA ALA A 46 0.59 0.96 12.54
C ALA A 46 0.99 -0.34 13.25
N MET A 47 0.40 -1.46 12.85
CA MET A 47 0.74 -2.76 13.43
C MET A 47 2.19 -3.15 13.17
N VAL A 48 2.65 -3.00 11.93
CA VAL A 48 4.01 -3.40 11.54
C VAL A 48 5.06 -2.50 12.20
N LEU A 49 4.84 -1.18 12.19
CA LEU A 49 5.78 -0.24 12.82
C LEU A 49 5.84 -0.42 14.35
N ALA A 50 4.70 -0.67 14.98
CA ALA A 50 4.67 -0.92 16.42
C ALA A 50 5.57 -2.10 16.79
N SER A 51 5.50 -3.18 16.02
CA SER A 51 6.34 -4.35 16.24
C SER A 51 7.80 -4.09 15.87
N LYS A 52 8.04 -3.52 14.71
CA LYS A 52 9.39 -3.33 14.17
C LYS A 52 10.22 -2.32 14.95
N LEU A 53 9.59 -1.26 15.43
CA LEU A 53 10.25 -0.15 16.13
C LEU A 53 9.99 -0.16 17.63
N ASP A 54 9.32 -1.18 18.15
CA ASP A 54 8.98 -1.32 19.57
C ASP A 54 8.31 -0.06 20.11
N MET A 55 7.21 0.35 19.49
CA MET A 55 6.46 1.53 19.85
C MET A 55 4.97 1.23 19.97
N LEU A 56 4.22 2.12 20.63
CA LEU A 56 2.77 1.97 20.71
C LEU A 56 2.13 2.10 19.33
N PRO A 57 1.10 1.29 19.02
CA PRO A 57 0.39 1.43 17.74
C PRO A 57 -0.15 2.83 17.50
N SER A 58 -0.64 3.51 18.54
CA SER A 58 -1.13 4.89 18.41
C SER A 58 -0.02 5.87 18.04
N ALA A 59 1.20 5.66 18.54
CA ALA A 59 2.34 6.49 18.18
C ALA A 59 2.75 6.23 16.71
N ALA A 60 2.71 4.96 16.30
CA ALA A 60 2.98 4.59 14.90
C ALA A 60 1.94 5.20 13.95
N GLU A 61 0.67 5.17 14.33
CA GLU A 61 -0.38 5.81 13.55
C GLU A 61 -0.16 7.32 13.43
N GLY A 62 0.30 7.96 14.49
CA GLY A 62 0.64 9.39 14.46
C GLY A 62 1.70 9.71 13.42
N GLN A 63 2.72 8.88 13.30
CA GLN A 63 3.74 9.03 12.26
C GLN A 63 3.17 8.84 10.86
N PHE A 64 2.30 7.86 10.67
CA PHE A 64 1.61 7.62 9.41
C PHE A 64 0.77 8.84 9.01
N GLU A 65 -0.04 9.35 9.95
CA GLU A 65 -0.89 10.53 9.71
C GLU A 65 -0.05 11.74 9.30
N LYS A 66 1.04 12.00 10.01
CA LYS A 66 1.93 13.11 9.70
C LYS A 66 2.51 12.97 8.29
N PHE A 67 2.87 11.76 7.89
CA PHE A 67 3.38 11.51 6.55
C PHE A 67 2.31 11.81 5.49
N LEU A 68 1.06 11.35 5.70
CA LEU A 68 -0.03 11.62 4.76
C LEU A 68 -0.23 13.12 4.55
N MET A 69 -0.18 13.89 5.64
CA MET A 69 -0.35 15.34 5.56
C MET A 69 0.82 16.01 4.84
N THR A 70 2.04 15.62 5.17
CA THR A 70 3.25 16.22 4.60
C THR A 70 3.40 15.92 3.11
N ALA A 71 3.09 14.69 2.71
CA ALA A 71 3.25 14.24 1.33
C ALA A 71 1.97 14.41 0.49
N ASP A 72 0.91 14.96 1.08
CA ASP A 72 -0.38 15.14 0.41
C ASP A 72 -0.91 13.83 -0.18
N VAL A 73 -1.06 12.83 0.69
CA VAL A 73 -1.60 11.52 0.33
C VAL A 73 -3.09 11.48 0.70
N GLU A 74 -3.93 11.15 -0.27
CA GLU A 74 -5.37 11.01 -0.06
C GLU A 74 -5.70 9.60 0.44
N GLU A 75 -6.45 9.51 1.53
CA GLU A 75 -6.90 8.22 2.07
C GLU A 75 -8.29 7.92 1.50
N ILE A 76 -8.37 6.90 0.63
CA ILE A 76 -9.62 6.55 -0.05
C ILE A 76 -10.44 5.56 0.78
N ALA A 77 -11.75 5.58 0.57
CA ALA A 77 -12.65 4.63 1.20
C ALA A 77 -12.62 3.28 0.48
N ILE A 78 -12.78 2.22 1.26
CA ILE A 78 -12.95 0.86 0.73
C ILE A 78 -14.44 0.53 0.80
N ASP A 79 -15.09 0.57 -0.36
CA ASP A 79 -16.51 0.27 -0.48
C ASP A 79 -16.73 -1.18 -0.92
N LYS A 80 -17.99 -1.53 -1.14
CA LYS A 80 -18.38 -2.86 -1.58
C LYS A 80 -17.75 -3.23 -2.92
N THR A 81 -17.64 -2.28 -3.85
CA THR A 81 -17.04 -2.53 -5.16
C THR A 81 -15.58 -2.92 -5.05
N ILE A 82 -14.83 -2.17 -4.23
CA ILE A 82 -13.41 -2.50 -3.98
C ILE A 82 -13.29 -3.84 -3.25
N ALA A 83 -14.14 -4.10 -2.25
CA ALA A 83 -14.11 -5.36 -1.53
C ALA A 83 -14.38 -6.55 -2.45
N ARG A 84 -15.29 -6.41 -3.40
CA ARG A 84 -15.55 -7.46 -4.40
C ARG A 84 -14.34 -7.71 -5.30
N ARG A 85 -13.67 -6.65 -5.74
CA ARG A 85 -12.42 -6.78 -6.50
C ARG A 85 -11.33 -7.49 -5.70
N ALA A 86 -11.29 -7.25 -4.40
CA ALA A 86 -10.34 -7.94 -3.52
C ALA A 86 -10.66 -9.44 -3.42
N VAL A 87 -11.94 -9.84 -3.41
CA VAL A 87 -12.33 -11.24 -3.46
C VAL A 87 -11.86 -11.89 -4.78
N GLU A 88 -12.07 -11.22 -5.90
CA GLU A 88 -11.60 -11.71 -7.21
C GLU A 88 -10.06 -11.81 -7.25
N CYS A 89 -9.38 -10.82 -6.66
CA CYS A 89 -7.92 -10.83 -6.54
C CYS A 89 -7.45 -12.05 -5.73
N PHE A 90 -8.09 -12.32 -4.60
CA PHE A 90 -7.74 -13.47 -3.77
C PHE A 90 -7.95 -14.78 -4.52
N GLU A 91 -9.07 -14.91 -5.23
CA GLU A 91 -9.35 -16.11 -6.02
C GLU A 91 -8.25 -16.38 -7.04
N LYS A 92 -7.71 -15.34 -7.64
CA LYS A 92 -6.71 -15.40 -8.71
C LYS A 92 -5.28 -15.50 -8.20
N PHE A 93 -4.93 -14.74 -7.18
CA PHE A 93 -3.54 -14.53 -6.74
C PHE A 93 -3.31 -14.81 -5.27
N GLY A 94 -4.31 -15.25 -4.53
CA GLY A 94 -4.25 -15.38 -3.09
C GLY A 94 -3.38 -16.52 -2.60
N ARG A 95 -3.01 -16.43 -1.33
CA ARG A 95 -2.26 -17.48 -0.63
C ARG A 95 -3.05 -18.80 -0.69
N GLY A 96 -2.35 -19.88 -1.06
CA GLY A 96 -2.95 -21.19 -1.25
C GLY A 96 -3.59 -21.40 -2.62
N ARG A 97 -3.61 -20.37 -3.46
CA ARG A 97 -4.24 -20.42 -4.79
C ARG A 97 -3.28 -20.08 -5.93
N HIS A 98 -2.25 -19.30 -5.66
CA HIS A 98 -1.31 -18.82 -6.66
C HIS A 98 0.07 -18.57 -6.05
N ALA A 99 1.11 -18.60 -6.86
CA ALA A 99 2.49 -18.37 -6.44
C ALA A 99 2.71 -16.98 -5.85
N ALA A 100 1.90 -15.99 -6.23
CA ALA A 100 1.96 -14.63 -5.67
C ALA A 100 1.63 -14.61 -4.17
N ARG A 101 0.78 -15.53 -3.71
CA ARG A 101 0.48 -15.74 -2.29
C ARG A 101 -0.01 -14.47 -1.59
N LEU A 102 -0.86 -13.70 -2.24
CA LEU A 102 -1.35 -12.45 -1.68
C LEU A 102 -2.20 -12.72 -0.43
N ASN A 103 -1.96 -11.94 0.62
CA ASN A 103 -2.74 -12.01 1.84
C ASN A 103 -3.91 -11.02 1.80
N PHE A 104 -4.65 -10.92 2.91
CA PHE A 104 -5.81 -10.03 3.04
C PHE A 104 -5.50 -8.59 2.63
N ALA A 105 -4.47 -8.00 3.23
CA ALA A 105 -4.11 -6.60 2.97
C ALA A 105 -3.60 -6.39 1.55
N ASP A 106 -2.83 -7.33 1.01
CA ASP A 106 -2.34 -7.28 -0.36
C ASP A 106 -3.49 -7.25 -1.37
N CYS A 107 -4.51 -8.09 -1.15
CA CYS A 107 -5.67 -8.12 -2.03
C CYS A 107 -6.43 -6.79 -2.01
N LEU A 108 -6.48 -6.11 -0.85
CA LEU A 108 -7.11 -4.80 -0.75
C LEU A 108 -6.28 -3.72 -1.44
N SER A 109 -4.95 -3.72 -1.29
CA SER A 109 -4.09 -2.78 -2.01
C SER A 109 -4.21 -2.97 -3.52
N TYR A 110 -4.21 -4.21 -4.00
CA TYR A 110 -4.45 -4.53 -5.40
C TYR A 110 -5.79 -3.96 -5.89
N ALA A 111 -6.85 -4.24 -5.13
CA ALA A 111 -8.20 -3.82 -5.50
C ALA A 111 -8.36 -2.30 -5.52
N CYS A 112 -7.75 -1.61 -4.55
CA CYS A 112 -7.77 -0.14 -4.51
C CYS A 112 -7.06 0.45 -5.72
N ALA A 113 -5.88 -0.07 -6.04
CA ALA A 113 -5.12 0.41 -7.19
C ALA A 113 -5.90 0.22 -8.50
N LYS A 114 -6.49 -0.97 -8.70
CA LYS A 114 -7.28 -1.25 -9.91
C LYS A 114 -8.55 -0.39 -9.99
N ALA A 115 -9.24 -0.22 -8.86
CA ALA A 115 -10.49 0.56 -8.85
C ALA A 115 -10.26 2.03 -9.20
N HIS A 116 -9.09 2.57 -8.89
CA HIS A 116 -8.75 3.97 -9.16
C HIS A 116 -7.86 4.15 -10.38
N ASP A 117 -7.59 3.07 -11.11
CA ASP A 117 -6.68 3.08 -12.26
C ASP A 117 -5.33 3.68 -11.89
N ALA A 118 -4.84 3.31 -10.72
CA ALA A 118 -3.58 3.79 -10.16
C ALA A 118 -2.51 2.71 -10.28
N ASN A 119 -1.25 3.14 -10.42
CA ASN A 119 -0.12 2.23 -10.29
C ASN A 119 0.08 1.92 -8.81
N LEU A 120 0.25 0.65 -8.47
CA LEU A 120 0.56 0.24 -7.11
C LEU A 120 2.06 0.42 -6.85
N LEU A 121 2.39 1.23 -5.85
CA LEU A 121 3.76 1.37 -5.37
C LEU A 121 3.94 0.42 -4.19
N TYR A 122 4.90 -0.50 -4.30
CA TYR A 122 5.13 -1.55 -3.30
C TYR A 122 6.59 -1.94 -3.23
N LYS A 123 6.95 -2.58 -2.12
CA LYS A 123 8.27 -3.18 -1.91
C LYS A 123 8.11 -4.69 -1.87
N GLY A 124 9.09 -5.42 -2.43
CA GLY A 124 9.11 -6.88 -2.45
C GLY A 124 8.62 -7.45 -3.77
N ASP A 125 8.48 -8.77 -3.81
CA ASP A 125 8.25 -9.51 -5.06
C ASP A 125 6.83 -10.03 -5.24
N ASP A 126 5.99 -9.98 -4.19
CA ASP A 126 4.68 -10.63 -4.21
C ASP A 126 3.79 -10.14 -5.36
N PHE A 127 3.73 -8.84 -5.55
CA PHE A 127 2.91 -8.24 -6.61
C PHE A 127 3.51 -8.40 -8.00
N ASN A 128 4.80 -8.73 -8.11
CA ASN A 128 5.45 -8.92 -9.42
C ASN A 128 4.82 -10.07 -10.20
N LEU A 129 4.23 -11.03 -9.50
CA LEU A 129 3.60 -12.21 -10.13
C LEU A 129 2.13 -11.95 -10.49
N THR A 130 1.65 -10.73 -10.36
CA THR A 130 0.27 -10.34 -10.65
C THR A 130 0.24 -9.38 -11.84
N ASP A 131 -0.98 -9.01 -12.24
CA ASP A 131 -1.22 -8.04 -13.31
C ASP A 131 -1.48 -6.62 -12.78
N VAL A 132 -1.13 -6.32 -11.51
CA VAL A 132 -1.55 -5.08 -10.84
C VAL A 132 -1.14 -3.81 -11.58
N ASN A 133 0.06 -3.80 -12.18
CA ASN A 133 0.57 -2.66 -12.94
C ASN A 133 0.66 -2.94 -14.44
N ALA A 134 0.04 -4.03 -14.89
CA ALA A 134 0.00 -4.35 -16.31
C ALA A 134 -1.01 -3.45 -17.04
N ASN A 135 -0.65 -2.98 -18.20
CA ASN A 135 -1.49 -2.16 -19.07
C ASN A 135 -2.33 -3.03 -20.02
#